data_db933be5d6579c151f9b31641a873916
#
_entry.id   db933be5d6579c151f9b31641a873916
#
_cell.length_a   1.000
_cell.length_b   1.000
_cell.length_c   1.000
_cell.angle_alpha   90.00
_cell.angle_beta   90.00
_cell.angle_gamma   90.00
#
_symmetry.space_group_name_H-M   'P 1'
#
loop_
_entity.id
_entity.type
_entity.pdbx_description
1 polymer ?
#
loop_
_entity_poly.entity_id
_entity_poly.type
_entity_poly.pdbx_seq_one_letter_code
_entity_poly.pdbx_strand_id
1 'polypeptide(L)'
;LPIFGRLLSEAGVAGAMLQHPVDLYYYAGGRQNASMFIPAQGAGGSIEAGGNGPVLFVRRSLQRALFEAGDSDCPHEVLVFPRMKEFSEVLNKRGVISAPGLQFGEVPKTYSDRFVNALSPLGDCPDITGIVHAQREVKSLWEQEQMNAAADVQLRMFEAVQAVGGEGITELELVAAAEAVSRSEGFGGHIHMRRFPLQCDRGVIVAGRAGGIPSFFDSAVGGTGAHPL
;
A
#
# COMPACT_ATOMS: atom_id res chain seq x y z
N LEU A 1 12.68 -0.56 -5.43
CA LEU A 1 12.57 -1.77 -6.28
C LEU A 1 13.84 -2.66 -6.17
N PRO A 2 15.10 -2.16 -6.29
CA PRO A 2 16.29 -3.02 -6.25
C PRO A 2 16.46 -3.82 -4.94
N ILE A 3 16.18 -3.18 -3.79
CA ILE A 3 16.25 -3.86 -2.47
C ILE A 3 15.24 -5.01 -2.41
N PHE A 4 14.02 -4.80 -2.88
CA PHE A 4 12.98 -5.82 -2.89
C PHE A 4 13.34 -7.00 -3.78
N GLY A 5 13.85 -6.72 -4.99
CA GLY A 5 14.33 -7.77 -5.89
C GLY A 5 15.43 -8.63 -5.29
N ARG A 6 16.32 -8.06 -4.47
CA ARG A 6 17.34 -8.78 -3.73
C ARG A 6 16.75 -9.67 -2.64
N LEU A 7 15.81 -9.15 -1.83
CA LEU A 7 15.12 -9.94 -0.80
C LEU A 7 14.38 -11.13 -1.39
N LEU A 8 13.74 -10.95 -2.55
CA LEU A 8 13.10 -12.05 -3.28
C LEU A 8 14.12 -13.11 -3.71
N SER A 9 15.27 -12.68 -4.22
CA SER A 9 16.36 -13.60 -4.62
C SER A 9 16.92 -14.37 -3.44
N GLU A 10 17.18 -13.70 -2.32
CA GLU A 10 17.66 -14.33 -1.07
C GLU A 10 16.66 -15.37 -0.54
N ALA A 11 15.37 -15.14 -0.74
CA ALA A 11 14.30 -16.08 -0.39
C ALA A 11 14.07 -17.18 -1.44
N GLY A 12 14.83 -17.21 -2.55
CA GLY A 12 14.68 -18.19 -3.62
C GLY A 12 13.38 -18.02 -4.44
N VAL A 13 12.77 -16.82 -4.44
CA VAL A 13 11.54 -16.52 -5.15
C VAL A 13 11.86 -15.82 -6.47
N ALA A 14 11.30 -16.28 -7.58
CA ALA A 14 11.58 -15.75 -8.92
C ALA A 14 11.16 -14.30 -9.15
N GLY A 15 10.19 -13.83 -8.37
CA GLY A 15 9.64 -12.49 -8.45
C GLY A 15 8.39 -12.35 -7.59
N ALA A 16 7.83 -11.17 -7.52
CA ALA A 16 6.60 -10.86 -6.80
C ALA A 16 5.49 -10.42 -7.75
N MET A 17 4.27 -10.91 -7.55
CA MET A 17 3.06 -10.39 -8.18
C MET A 17 2.22 -9.68 -7.13
N LEU A 18 2.39 -8.38 -7.03
CA LEU A 18 1.71 -7.54 -6.05
C LEU A 18 0.31 -7.14 -6.51
N GLN A 19 -0.65 -7.19 -5.60
CA GLN A 19 -2.06 -6.90 -5.87
C GLN A 19 -2.67 -5.97 -4.82
N HIS A 20 -2.08 -5.91 -3.63
CA HIS A 20 -2.61 -5.11 -2.54
C HIS A 20 -2.47 -3.60 -2.85
N PRO A 21 -3.55 -2.79 -2.74
CA PRO A 21 -3.52 -1.37 -3.17
C PRO A 21 -2.45 -0.52 -2.50
N VAL A 22 -2.14 -0.78 -1.23
CA VAL A 22 -1.11 -0.05 -0.49
C VAL A 22 0.28 -0.34 -1.06
N ASP A 23 0.54 -1.59 -1.48
CA ASP A 23 1.82 -1.96 -2.05
C ASP A 23 1.94 -1.51 -3.50
N LEU A 24 0.85 -1.52 -4.27
CA LEU A 24 0.85 -0.89 -5.59
C LEU A 24 1.21 0.59 -5.49
N TYR A 25 0.65 1.31 -4.51
CA TYR A 25 1.05 2.70 -4.26
C TYR A 25 2.52 2.83 -3.87
N TYR A 26 3.01 1.96 -2.97
CA TYR A 26 4.39 1.98 -2.48
C TYR A 26 5.42 1.72 -3.58
N TYR A 27 5.18 0.75 -4.45
CA TYR A 27 6.14 0.31 -5.47
C TYR A 27 5.95 0.98 -6.84
N ALA A 28 4.73 1.36 -7.19
CA ALA A 28 4.38 1.93 -8.49
C ALA A 28 4.02 3.42 -8.45
N GLY A 29 3.90 4.03 -7.26
CA GLY A 29 3.55 5.44 -7.11
C GLY A 29 2.08 5.78 -7.38
N GLY A 30 1.29 4.86 -7.91
CA GLY A 30 -0.09 5.08 -8.32
C GLY A 30 -1.09 4.13 -7.64
N ARG A 31 -2.37 4.54 -7.60
CA ARG A 31 -3.47 3.75 -7.02
C ARG A 31 -4.42 3.27 -8.12
N GLN A 32 -3.92 2.39 -8.97
CA GLN A 32 -4.66 1.85 -10.10
C GLN A 32 -5.33 0.51 -9.75
N ASN A 33 -6.38 0.16 -10.51
CA ASN A 33 -6.84 -1.23 -10.58
C ASN A 33 -5.86 -2.01 -11.45
N ALA A 34 -4.83 -2.52 -10.82
CA ALA A 34 -3.66 -3.09 -11.47
C ALA A 34 -3.08 -4.27 -10.67
N SER A 35 -2.08 -4.91 -11.25
CA SER A 35 -1.17 -5.81 -10.54
C SER A 35 0.25 -5.52 -11.01
N MET A 36 1.23 -5.56 -10.12
CA MET A 36 2.61 -5.25 -10.43
C MET A 36 3.47 -6.51 -10.31
N PHE A 37 4.19 -6.82 -11.38
CA PHE A 37 5.24 -7.82 -11.32
C PHE A 37 6.59 -7.14 -11.05
N ILE A 38 7.34 -7.67 -10.08
CA ILE A 38 8.70 -7.25 -9.75
C ILE A 38 9.57 -8.49 -9.78
N PRO A 39 10.57 -8.58 -10.68
CA PRO A 39 11.48 -9.72 -10.75
C PRO A 39 12.41 -9.76 -9.54
N ALA A 40 12.87 -10.96 -9.17
CA ALA A 40 14.01 -11.12 -8.27
C ALA A 40 15.30 -10.62 -8.93
N GLN A 41 16.21 -10.05 -8.15
CA GLN A 41 17.50 -9.59 -8.66
C GLN A 41 18.39 -10.78 -9.01
N GLY A 42 18.87 -10.85 -10.22
CA GLY A 42 19.71 -11.95 -10.68
C GLY A 42 18.98 -13.10 -11.41
N ALA A 43 17.65 -13.10 -11.41
CA ALA A 43 16.86 -14.06 -12.20
C ALA A 43 16.78 -13.67 -13.69
N GLY A 44 17.91 -13.41 -14.33
CA GLY A 44 17.97 -13.20 -15.78
C GLY A 44 18.25 -11.80 -16.28
N GLY A 45 18.88 -10.94 -15.49
CA GLY A 45 19.36 -9.65 -16.02
C GLY A 45 19.15 -8.47 -15.06
N SER A 46 20.01 -7.48 -15.20
CA SER A 46 19.86 -6.16 -14.59
C SER A 46 18.46 -5.61 -14.83
N ILE A 47 17.91 -4.89 -13.87
CA ILE A 47 16.66 -4.14 -13.98
C ILE A 47 16.91 -2.97 -14.94
N GLU A 48 16.96 -3.28 -16.23
CA GLU A 48 16.99 -2.29 -17.29
C GLU A 48 15.57 -2.13 -17.86
N ALA A 49 15.16 -0.91 -18.08
CA ALA A 49 13.93 -0.59 -18.81
C ALA A 49 14.01 -1.22 -20.21
N GLY A 50 13.32 -2.34 -20.39
CA GLY A 50 13.32 -3.06 -21.66
C GLY A 50 13.32 -4.58 -21.50
N GLY A 51 12.15 -5.17 -21.29
CA GLY A 51 11.94 -6.62 -21.41
C GLY A 51 11.86 -7.41 -20.08
N ASN A 52 12.79 -7.27 -19.15
CA ASN A 52 12.88 -8.09 -17.93
C ASN A 52 12.72 -7.31 -16.60
N GLY A 53 12.39 -6.02 -16.66
CA GLY A 53 12.18 -5.17 -15.49
C GLY A 53 10.81 -5.31 -14.84
N PRO A 54 10.54 -4.52 -13.78
CA PRO A 54 9.23 -4.44 -13.16
C PRO A 54 8.16 -3.94 -14.15
N VAL A 55 6.95 -4.48 -14.04
CA VAL A 55 5.84 -4.10 -14.91
C VAL A 55 4.54 -3.96 -14.14
N LEU A 56 3.84 -2.85 -14.39
CA LEU A 56 2.50 -2.59 -13.88
C LEU A 56 1.46 -2.96 -14.95
N PHE A 57 0.68 -3.99 -14.70
CA PHE A 57 -0.43 -4.42 -15.56
C PHE A 57 -1.71 -3.72 -15.12
N VAL A 58 -2.26 -2.84 -15.98
CA VAL A 58 -3.38 -1.95 -15.66
C VAL A 58 -4.68 -2.43 -16.32
N ARG A 59 -5.74 -2.58 -15.54
CA ARG A 59 -7.05 -3.03 -16.04
C ARG A 59 -7.85 -1.94 -16.71
N ARG A 60 -7.70 -0.68 -16.24
CA ARG A 60 -8.46 0.46 -16.77
C ARG A 60 -7.62 1.72 -16.71
N SER A 61 -7.87 2.62 -17.66
CA SER A 61 -7.24 3.95 -17.70
C SER A 61 -5.70 3.91 -17.76
N LEU A 62 -5.18 3.31 -18.84
CA LEU A 62 -3.74 3.24 -19.09
C LEU A 62 -3.11 4.66 -19.10
N GLN A 63 -3.79 5.65 -19.71
CA GLN A 63 -3.30 7.04 -19.73
C GLN A 63 -3.12 7.62 -18.32
N ARG A 64 -4.07 7.34 -17.42
CA ARG A 64 -3.94 7.79 -16.03
C ARG A 64 -2.77 7.10 -15.34
N ALA A 65 -2.58 5.81 -15.57
CA ALA A 65 -1.47 5.07 -14.99
C ALA A 65 -0.11 5.60 -15.46
N LEU A 66 0.02 5.91 -16.75
CA LEU A 66 1.22 6.55 -17.31
C LEU A 66 1.47 7.93 -16.69
N PHE A 67 0.43 8.76 -16.58
CA PHE A 67 0.53 10.06 -15.93
C PHE A 67 0.97 9.96 -14.46
N GLU A 68 0.37 9.04 -13.68
CA GLU A 68 0.73 8.82 -12.27
C GLU A 68 2.14 8.21 -12.12
N ALA A 69 2.61 7.45 -13.09
CA ALA A 69 3.94 6.85 -13.11
C ALA A 69 5.08 7.84 -13.39
N GLY A 70 4.77 9.06 -13.85
CA GLY A 70 5.76 10.10 -14.14
C GLY A 70 6.41 10.03 -15.53
N ASP A 71 5.69 9.51 -16.52
CA ASP A 71 6.13 9.43 -17.93
C ASP A 71 7.53 8.80 -18.14
N SER A 72 8.53 9.58 -18.53
CA SER A 72 9.86 9.09 -18.89
C SER A 72 10.72 8.59 -17.72
N ASP A 73 10.42 9.02 -16.50
CA ASP A 73 11.22 8.71 -15.31
C ASP A 73 10.66 7.50 -14.52
N CYS A 74 9.67 6.83 -15.11
CA CYS A 74 9.02 5.69 -14.52
C CYS A 74 10.00 4.50 -14.38
N PRO A 75 10.21 3.97 -13.15
CA PRO A 75 11.13 2.86 -12.92
C PRO A 75 10.56 1.49 -13.32
N HIS A 76 9.38 1.45 -13.92
CA HIS A 76 8.67 0.23 -14.32
C HIS A 76 7.91 0.47 -15.64
N GLU A 77 7.70 -0.58 -16.38
CA GLU A 77 6.88 -0.56 -17.58
C GLU A 77 5.38 -0.55 -17.19
N VAL A 78 4.56 0.14 -17.98
CA VAL A 78 3.10 0.18 -17.76
C VAL A 78 2.41 -0.46 -18.97
N LEU A 79 1.71 -1.57 -18.75
CA LEU A 79 1.05 -2.35 -19.78
C LEU A 79 -0.45 -2.56 -19.50
N VAL A 80 -1.20 -2.82 -20.57
CA VAL A 80 -2.58 -3.29 -20.43
C VAL A 80 -2.59 -4.66 -19.76
N PHE A 81 -3.52 -4.85 -18.83
CA PHE A 81 -3.69 -6.13 -18.12
C PHE A 81 -4.08 -7.24 -19.10
N PRO A 82 -3.29 -8.31 -19.21
CA PRO A 82 -3.58 -9.42 -20.12
C PRO A 82 -4.81 -10.22 -19.62
N ARG A 83 -5.35 -11.07 -20.47
CA ARG A 83 -6.35 -12.05 -20.01
C ARG A 83 -5.68 -13.00 -19.01
N MET A 84 -6.43 -13.40 -17.96
CA MET A 84 -5.87 -14.26 -16.91
C MET A 84 -5.23 -15.55 -17.47
N LYS A 85 -5.84 -16.17 -18.47
CA LYS A 85 -5.33 -17.39 -19.12
C LYS A 85 -4.00 -17.19 -19.88
N GLU A 86 -3.66 -15.96 -20.20
CA GLU A 86 -2.45 -15.58 -20.96
C GLU A 86 -1.31 -15.11 -20.03
N PHE A 87 -1.61 -15.01 -18.72
CA PHE A 87 -0.70 -14.35 -17.78
C PHE A 87 0.64 -15.07 -17.63
N SER A 88 0.61 -16.42 -17.52
CA SER A 88 1.83 -17.23 -17.47
C SER A 88 2.68 -17.13 -18.73
N GLU A 89 2.04 -17.07 -19.91
CA GLU A 89 2.74 -16.90 -21.18
C GLU A 89 3.38 -15.50 -21.28
N VAL A 90 2.67 -14.46 -20.86
CA VAL A 90 3.19 -13.09 -20.82
C VAL A 90 4.42 -12.99 -19.93
N LEU A 91 4.39 -13.60 -18.74
CA LEU A 91 5.56 -13.63 -17.84
C LEU A 91 6.69 -14.50 -18.40
N ASN A 92 6.37 -15.64 -19.01
CA ASN A 92 7.37 -16.51 -19.63
C ASN A 92 8.14 -15.79 -20.75
N LYS A 93 7.44 -15.03 -21.62
CA LYS A 93 8.08 -14.19 -22.65
C LYS A 93 9.02 -13.13 -22.07
N ARG A 94 8.86 -12.80 -20.79
CA ARG A 94 9.72 -11.88 -20.03
C ARG A 94 10.83 -12.62 -19.26
N GLY A 95 11.05 -13.89 -19.55
CA GLY A 95 12.10 -14.71 -18.92
C GLY A 95 11.72 -15.29 -17.54
N VAL A 96 10.47 -15.17 -17.11
CA VAL A 96 10.00 -15.75 -15.85
C VAL A 96 9.68 -17.22 -16.08
N ILE A 97 10.48 -18.10 -15.51
CA ILE A 97 10.42 -19.56 -15.70
C ILE A 97 9.80 -20.32 -14.52
N SER A 98 9.58 -19.65 -13.39
CA SER A 98 8.92 -20.20 -12.21
C SER A 98 7.90 -19.20 -11.66
N ALA A 99 6.87 -19.69 -10.94
CA ALA A 99 5.78 -18.86 -10.45
C ALA A 99 6.28 -17.79 -9.49
N PRO A 100 5.87 -16.51 -9.67
CA PRO A 100 6.14 -15.46 -8.72
C PRO A 100 5.36 -15.67 -7.42
N GLY A 101 5.87 -15.10 -6.33
CA GLY A 101 5.18 -15.10 -5.05
C GLY A 101 3.97 -14.16 -5.02
N LEU A 102 2.99 -14.52 -4.19
CA LEU A 102 1.76 -13.78 -3.94
C LEU A 102 1.65 -13.38 -2.46
N GLN A 103 0.84 -12.36 -2.17
CA GLN A 103 0.58 -11.86 -0.82
C GLN A 103 -0.64 -12.55 -0.21
N PHE A 104 -0.52 -13.83 0.18
CA PHE A 104 -1.66 -14.61 0.69
C PHE A 104 -2.19 -14.10 2.03
N GLY A 105 -1.36 -13.47 2.85
CA GLY A 105 -1.77 -12.92 4.14
C GLY A 105 -2.61 -11.64 4.06
N GLU A 106 -2.73 -11.00 2.88
CA GLU A 106 -3.35 -9.68 2.77
C GLU A 106 -4.36 -9.57 1.64
N VAL A 107 -4.20 -10.37 0.60
CA VAL A 107 -5.11 -10.35 -0.56
C VAL A 107 -6.23 -11.37 -0.34
N PRO A 108 -7.51 -10.99 -0.57
CA PRO A 108 -8.61 -11.94 -0.42
C PRO A 108 -8.40 -13.20 -1.25
N LYS A 109 -8.72 -14.36 -0.66
CA LYS A 109 -8.51 -15.68 -1.29
C LYS A 109 -9.03 -15.77 -2.72
N THR A 110 -10.20 -15.21 -2.99
CA THR A 110 -10.81 -15.21 -4.33
C THR A 110 -9.98 -14.47 -5.38
N TYR A 111 -9.18 -13.47 -4.95
CA TYR A 111 -8.24 -12.78 -5.83
C TYR A 111 -6.96 -13.58 -6.01
N SER A 112 -6.40 -14.10 -4.93
CA SER A 112 -5.19 -14.93 -4.97
C SER A 112 -5.39 -16.18 -5.81
N ASP A 113 -6.52 -16.89 -5.65
CA ASP A 113 -6.85 -18.10 -6.41
C ASP A 113 -6.85 -17.86 -7.93
N ARG A 114 -7.31 -16.71 -8.39
CA ARG A 114 -7.26 -16.36 -9.81
C ARG A 114 -5.83 -16.30 -10.35
N PHE A 115 -4.91 -15.77 -9.57
CA PHE A 115 -3.50 -15.71 -9.95
C PHE A 115 -2.81 -17.05 -9.80
N VAL A 116 -3.09 -17.81 -8.73
CA VAL A 116 -2.60 -19.19 -8.58
C VAL A 116 -2.98 -20.02 -9.80
N ASN A 117 -4.26 -20.00 -10.22
CA ASN A 117 -4.72 -20.72 -11.39
C ASN A 117 -4.07 -20.23 -12.70
N ALA A 118 -3.90 -18.92 -12.85
CA ALA A 118 -3.29 -18.35 -14.05
C ALA A 118 -1.78 -18.61 -14.15
N LEU A 119 -1.11 -18.72 -13.02
CA LEU A 119 0.34 -18.93 -12.92
C LEU A 119 0.72 -20.41 -12.74
N SER A 120 -0.24 -21.31 -12.57
CA SER A 120 0.00 -22.75 -12.38
C SER A 120 0.89 -23.40 -13.44
N PRO A 121 0.94 -22.95 -14.74
CA PRO A 121 1.92 -23.48 -15.69
C PRO A 121 3.37 -23.16 -15.33
N LEU A 122 3.63 -22.18 -14.45
CA LEU A 122 4.95 -21.81 -13.95
C LEU A 122 5.29 -22.48 -12.61
N GLY A 123 4.36 -23.25 -12.02
CA GLY A 123 4.50 -23.91 -10.72
C GLY A 123 3.68 -23.27 -9.60
N ASP A 124 4.00 -23.64 -8.36
CA ASP A 124 3.32 -23.14 -7.17
C ASP A 124 3.80 -21.74 -6.79
N CYS A 125 2.86 -20.88 -6.42
CA CYS A 125 3.16 -19.52 -5.96
C CYS A 125 3.52 -19.52 -4.47
N PRO A 126 4.74 -19.12 -4.08
CA PRO A 126 5.09 -18.97 -2.66
C PRO A 126 4.40 -17.74 -2.03
N ASP A 127 4.22 -17.76 -0.71
CA ASP A 127 3.79 -16.58 0.04
C ASP A 127 4.95 -15.61 0.27
N ILE A 128 4.79 -14.37 -0.17
CA ILE A 128 5.77 -13.30 0.00
C ILE A 128 5.31 -12.20 0.96
N THR A 129 4.21 -12.39 1.69
CA THR A 129 3.67 -11.39 2.61
C THR A 129 4.73 -10.91 3.60
N GLY A 130 5.47 -11.84 4.19
CA GLY A 130 6.56 -11.52 5.13
C GLY A 130 7.71 -10.74 4.50
N ILE A 131 8.05 -11.02 3.23
CA ILE A 131 9.13 -10.30 2.51
C ILE A 131 8.73 -8.85 2.25
N VAL A 132 7.49 -8.61 1.85
CA VAL A 132 6.94 -7.25 1.66
C VAL A 132 6.96 -6.47 2.98
N HIS A 133 6.58 -7.10 4.08
CA HIS A 133 6.62 -6.47 5.41
C HIS A 133 8.05 -6.12 5.82
N ALA A 134 8.98 -7.06 5.72
CA ALA A 134 10.38 -6.86 6.08
C ALA A 134 11.02 -5.68 5.34
N GLN A 135 10.73 -5.52 4.04
CA GLN A 135 11.23 -4.36 3.30
C GLN A 135 10.70 -3.04 3.85
N ARG A 136 9.42 -2.99 4.21
CA ARG A 136 8.74 -1.76 4.66
C ARG A 136 8.95 -1.45 6.14
N GLU A 137 9.48 -2.41 6.89
CA GLU A 137 9.80 -2.23 8.30
C GLU A 137 10.92 -1.21 8.50
N VAL A 138 11.96 -1.26 7.66
CA VAL A 138 13.08 -0.32 7.69
C VAL A 138 12.82 0.82 6.71
N LYS A 139 12.58 2.04 7.24
CA LYS A 139 12.23 3.22 6.46
C LYS A 139 13.46 3.88 5.85
N SER A 140 13.39 4.23 4.57
CA SER A 140 14.38 5.05 3.88
C SER A 140 14.42 6.48 4.46
N LEU A 141 15.48 7.24 4.15
CA LEU A 141 15.56 8.65 4.55
C LEU A 141 14.40 9.47 4.01
N TRP A 142 14.01 9.25 2.75
CA TRP A 142 12.87 9.94 2.15
C TRP A 142 11.56 9.61 2.89
N GLU A 143 11.33 8.34 3.24
CA GLU A 143 10.14 7.94 4.01
C GLU A 143 10.14 8.58 5.40
N GLN A 144 11.30 8.70 6.06
CA GLN A 144 11.44 9.39 7.34
C GLN A 144 11.11 10.88 7.23
N GLU A 145 11.53 11.54 6.15
CA GLU A 145 11.18 12.95 5.87
C GLU A 145 9.67 13.12 5.70
N GLN A 146 9.00 12.21 4.96
CA GLN A 146 7.54 12.24 4.82
C GLN A 146 6.82 12.00 6.16
N MET A 147 7.33 11.11 7.00
CA MET A 147 6.79 10.86 8.34
C MET A 147 6.95 12.08 9.24
N ASN A 148 8.09 12.76 9.19
CA ASN A 148 8.32 13.99 9.94
C ASN A 148 7.37 15.10 9.49
N ALA A 149 7.21 15.31 8.18
CA ALA A 149 6.25 16.28 7.66
C ALA A 149 4.81 15.98 8.12
N ALA A 150 4.42 14.70 8.15
CA ALA A 150 3.11 14.30 8.67
C ALA A 150 2.98 14.56 10.18
N ALA A 151 4.05 14.39 10.97
CA ALA A 151 4.06 14.69 12.39
C ALA A 151 3.89 16.22 12.65
N ASP A 152 4.49 17.06 11.81
CA ASP A 152 4.29 18.52 11.89
C ASP A 152 2.84 18.93 11.62
N VAL A 153 2.18 18.28 10.67
CA VAL A 153 0.74 18.48 10.45
C VAL A 153 -0.07 18.07 11.68
N GLN A 154 0.27 16.94 12.29
CA GLN A 154 -0.40 16.46 13.50
C GLN A 154 -0.24 17.45 14.66
N LEU A 155 0.93 18.04 14.83
CA LEU A 155 1.15 19.09 15.84
C LEU A 155 0.18 20.26 15.64
N ARG A 156 0.07 20.78 14.40
CA ARG A 156 -0.89 21.85 14.08
C ARG A 156 -2.35 21.46 14.32
N MET A 157 -2.70 20.19 14.13
CA MET A 157 -4.02 19.67 14.47
C MET A 157 -4.28 19.76 15.98
N PHE A 158 -3.31 19.38 16.82
CA PHE A 158 -3.40 19.55 18.28
C PHE A 158 -3.53 21.02 18.69
N GLU A 159 -2.77 21.92 18.09
CA GLU A 159 -2.89 23.36 18.34
C GLU A 159 -4.30 23.88 18.00
N ALA A 160 -4.87 23.44 16.89
CA ALA A 160 -6.24 23.80 16.51
C ALA A 160 -7.29 23.29 17.51
N VAL A 161 -7.14 22.06 18.00
CA VAL A 161 -8.01 21.50 19.04
C VAL A 161 -7.90 22.31 20.33
N GLN A 162 -6.68 22.66 20.75
CA GLN A 162 -6.46 23.49 21.93
C GLN A 162 -7.09 24.89 21.80
N ALA A 163 -7.03 25.47 20.60
CA ALA A 163 -7.57 26.82 20.34
C ALA A 163 -9.09 26.89 20.43
N VAL A 164 -9.80 25.82 20.05
CA VAL A 164 -11.27 25.79 20.10
C VAL A 164 -11.82 25.09 21.35
N GLY A 165 -10.96 24.36 22.06
CA GLY A 165 -11.34 23.60 23.24
C GLY A 165 -11.84 24.49 24.38
N GLY A 166 -12.99 24.15 24.98
CA GLY A 166 -13.58 24.90 26.07
C GLY A 166 -14.87 24.29 26.56
N GLU A 167 -15.44 24.91 27.58
CA GLU A 167 -16.72 24.50 28.14
C GLU A 167 -17.85 24.62 27.10
N GLY A 168 -18.63 23.55 26.94
CA GLY A 168 -19.74 23.49 26.02
C GLY A 168 -19.41 23.08 24.59
N ILE A 169 -18.10 22.93 24.24
CA ILE A 169 -17.69 22.38 22.95
C ILE A 169 -17.91 20.86 22.91
N THR A 170 -18.36 20.36 21.78
CA THR A 170 -18.55 18.91 21.58
C THR A 170 -17.30 18.25 21.03
N GLU A 171 -17.16 16.94 21.23
CA GLU A 171 -16.06 16.14 20.65
C GLU A 171 -16.03 16.21 19.14
N LEU A 172 -17.18 16.27 18.47
CA LEU A 172 -17.30 16.42 17.01
C LEU A 172 -16.78 17.78 16.52
N GLU A 173 -17.02 18.86 17.26
CA GLU A 173 -16.47 20.18 16.90
C GLU A 173 -14.95 20.20 17.04
N LEU A 174 -14.39 19.54 18.05
CA LEU A 174 -12.93 19.37 18.18
C LEU A 174 -12.35 18.56 17.03
N VAL A 175 -12.98 17.44 16.65
CA VAL A 175 -12.57 16.63 15.50
C VAL A 175 -12.65 17.45 14.20
N ALA A 176 -13.72 18.24 14.01
CA ALA A 176 -13.89 19.09 12.83
C ALA A 176 -12.76 20.14 12.72
N ALA A 177 -12.33 20.74 13.85
CA ALA A 177 -11.22 21.67 13.86
C ALA A 177 -9.89 21.00 13.46
N ALA A 178 -9.59 19.82 14.01
CA ALA A 178 -8.42 19.04 13.65
C ALA A 178 -8.44 18.60 12.17
N GLU A 179 -9.58 18.12 11.68
CA GLU A 179 -9.74 17.71 10.28
C GLU A 179 -9.59 18.88 9.30
N ALA A 180 -10.07 20.08 9.66
CA ALA A 180 -9.90 21.27 8.84
C ALA A 180 -8.42 21.58 8.58
N VAL A 181 -7.58 21.48 9.62
CA VAL A 181 -6.13 21.65 9.48
C VAL A 181 -5.54 20.56 8.60
N SER A 182 -5.83 19.29 8.86
CA SER A 182 -5.28 18.19 8.06
C SER A 182 -5.62 18.33 6.57
N ARG A 183 -6.81 18.81 6.25
CA ARG A 183 -7.25 19.07 4.87
C ARG A 183 -6.51 20.22 4.23
N SER A 184 -6.34 21.34 4.93
CA SER A 184 -5.60 22.50 4.42
C SER A 184 -4.13 22.18 4.16
N GLU A 185 -3.58 21.21 4.88
CA GLU A 185 -2.20 20.72 4.74
C GLU A 185 -2.07 19.57 3.72
N GLY A 186 -3.10 19.25 2.97
CA GLY A 186 -3.05 18.32 1.83
C GLY A 186 -3.50 16.89 2.12
N PHE A 187 -4.05 16.58 3.30
CA PHE A 187 -4.56 15.24 3.57
C PHE A 187 -5.79 14.90 2.71
N GLY A 188 -5.66 13.90 1.85
CA GLY A 188 -6.71 13.47 0.92
C GLY A 188 -7.94 12.82 1.58
N GLY A 189 -7.88 12.50 2.87
CA GLY A 189 -9.01 12.00 3.65
C GLY A 189 -9.22 10.49 3.59
N HIS A 190 -8.29 9.73 3.06
CA HIS A 190 -8.35 8.28 3.04
C HIS A 190 -7.20 7.68 3.84
N ILE A 191 -7.55 6.81 4.79
CA ILE A 191 -6.61 5.96 5.50
C ILE A 191 -6.90 4.52 5.10
N HIS A 192 -5.93 3.85 4.51
CA HIS A 192 -6.04 2.44 4.15
C HIS A 192 -5.33 1.59 5.19
N MET A 193 -6.12 0.79 5.90
CA MET A 193 -5.57 -0.21 6.80
C MET A 193 -5.16 -1.45 6.01
N ARG A 194 -3.95 -1.91 6.22
CA ARG A 194 -3.43 -3.13 5.60
C ARG A 194 -4.00 -4.38 6.27
N ARG A 195 -4.09 -4.37 7.59
CA ARG A 195 -4.48 -5.55 8.37
C ARG A 195 -6.00 -5.68 8.47
N PHE A 196 -6.54 -6.81 8.02
CA PHE A 196 -7.93 -7.20 8.27
C PHE A 196 -8.11 -7.65 9.73
N PRO A 197 -9.18 -7.34 10.45
CA PRO A 197 -10.37 -6.56 10.04
C PRO A 197 -10.31 -5.09 10.44
N LEU A 198 -9.12 -4.51 10.56
CA LEU A 198 -8.95 -3.16 11.06
C LEU A 198 -9.57 -2.13 10.14
N GLN A 199 -10.36 -1.27 10.74
CA GLN A 199 -10.80 -0.01 10.16
C GLN A 199 -10.17 1.11 10.98
N CYS A 200 -9.66 2.13 10.33
CA CYS A 200 -9.18 3.31 11.00
C CYS A 200 -10.12 4.46 10.66
N ASP A 201 -10.86 4.91 11.64
CA ASP A 201 -11.54 6.18 11.58
C ASP A 201 -10.50 7.31 11.60
N ARG A 202 -10.88 8.50 11.14
CA ARG A 202 -9.94 9.61 10.90
C ARG A 202 -9.33 10.23 12.16
N GLY A 203 -9.35 9.54 13.23
CA GLY A 203 -8.94 9.97 14.55
C GLY A 203 -10.13 10.03 15.49
N VAL A 204 -9.84 9.83 16.75
CA VAL A 204 -10.83 9.83 17.83
C VAL A 204 -10.40 10.89 18.84
N ILE A 205 -11.29 11.84 19.12
CA ILE A 205 -11.17 12.76 20.23
C ILE A 205 -12.31 12.42 21.18
N VAL A 206 -11.97 12.00 22.39
CA VAL A 206 -12.92 11.58 23.41
C VAL A 206 -12.59 12.23 24.74
N ALA A 207 -13.62 12.55 25.51
CA ALA A 207 -13.49 13.19 26.81
C ALA A 207 -14.30 12.45 27.90
N GLY A 208 -14.04 12.79 29.14
CA GLY A 208 -14.79 12.27 30.29
C GLY A 208 -14.72 10.74 30.42
N ARG A 209 -15.89 10.13 30.70
CA ARG A 209 -15.97 8.68 30.91
C ARG A 209 -15.58 7.87 29.67
N ALA A 210 -15.94 8.32 28.49
CA ALA A 210 -15.61 7.65 27.24
C ALA A 210 -14.09 7.60 27.01
N GLY A 211 -13.37 8.68 27.32
CA GLY A 211 -11.91 8.73 27.26
C GLY A 211 -11.19 7.81 28.26
N GLY A 212 -11.85 7.42 29.33
CA GLY A 212 -11.34 6.46 30.33
C GLY A 212 -11.55 4.99 29.98
N ILE A 213 -12.28 4.70 28.89
CA ILE A 213 -12.49 3.31 28.43
C ILE A 213 -11.33 2.92 27.52
N PRO A 214 -10.55 1.87 27.87
CA PRO A 214 -9.44 1.45 27.03
C PRO A 214 -9.93 0.95 25.67
N SER A 215 -9.12 1.18 24.64
CA SER A 215 -9.35 0.60 23.33
C SER A 215 -9.37 -0.93 23.40
N PHE A 216 -10.23 -1.56 22.61
CA PHE A 216 -10.19 -3.02 22.40
C PHE A 216 -8.96 -3.48 21.61
N PHE A 217 -8.11 -2.56 21.21
CA PHE A 217 -7.07 -2.78 20.23
C PHE A 217 -5.78 -2.03 20.59
N ASP A 218 -4.62 -2.67 20.34
CA ASP A 218 -3.29 -2.11 20.60
C ASP A 218 -2.89 -1.07 19.54
N SER A 219 -3.74 -0.11 19.26
CA SER A 219 -3.42 0.99 18.36
C SER A 219 -3.92 2.31 18.93
N ALA A 220 -3.51 3.42 18.30
CA ALA A 220 -3.93 4.76 18.68
C ALA A 220 -5.43 5.04 18.48
N VAL A 221 -6.23 4.04 18.13
CA VAL A 221 -7.69 4.11 18.07
C VAL A 221 -8.23 3.86 19.46
N GLY A 222 -8.27 4.88 20.29
CA GLY A 222 -8.74 4.79 21.69
C GLY A 222 -10.22 5.09 21.84
N GLY A 223 -10.80 4.61 22.95
CA GLY A 223 -12.14 4.95 23.40
C GLY A 223 -13.26 4.39 22.53
N THR A 224 -14.48 4.80 22.87
CA THR A 224 -15.70 4.43 22.12
C THR A 224 -15.92 5.28 20.87
N GLY A 225 -15.11 6.31 20.67
CA GLY A 225 -15.22 7.25 19.54
C GLY A 225 -16.46 8.16 19.59
N ALA A 226 -16.49 9.13 18.74
CA ALA A 226 -17.68 9.90 18.46
C ALA A 226 -18.64 9.05 17.62
N HIS A 227 -19.44 8.22 18.27
CA HIS A 227 -20.53 7.52 17.64
C HIS A 227 -21.79 8.38 17.67
N PRO A 228 -22.62 8.34 16.63
CA PRO A 228 -23.89 9.04 16.60
C PRO A 228 -24.96 8.36 17.48
N LEU A 229 -24.55 7.72 18.56
CA LEU A 229 -25.45 7.09 19.53
C LEU A 229 -25.70 8.02 20.70
#